data_a231933a7b9d985e915456a3f760d794
#
_entry.id   a231933a7b9d985e915456a3f760d794
#
_cell.length_a   1.000
_cell.length_b   1.000
_cell.length_c   1.000
_cell.angle_alpha   90.00
_cell.angle_beta   90.00
_cell.angle_gamma   90.00
#
_symmetry.space_group_name_H-M   'P 1'
#
loop_
_entity.id
_entity.type
_entity.pdbx_description
1 polymer ?
#
loop_
_entity_poly.entity_id
_entity_poly.type
_entity_poly.pdbx_seq_one_letter_code
_entity_poly.pdbx_strand_id
1 'polypeptide(L)'
;MPTEMIEEIVNDNDIVLTAIGDCGSCCSSCIRDAVALEDRGIPAAPVITTEFVNETKLTRVAIGMPDLRPVVIDHPVSSITNDEVLQRVKIIKEQAQEVWLGQRQDI
;
A
#
# COMPACT_ATOMS: atom_id res chain seq x y z
N MET A 1 6.07 -11.77 -4.42
CA MET A 1 5.23 -12.72 -3.67
C MET A 1 4.93 -13.92 -4.55
N PRO A 2 5.07 -15.15 -4.06
CA PRO A 2 4.79 -16.35 -4.88
C PRO A 2 3.32 -16.42 -5.32
N THR A 3 3.08 -16.98 -6.50
CA THR A 3 1.75 -17.09 -7.09
C THR A 3 0.77 -17.83 -6.17
N GLU A 4 1.23 -18.89 -5.51
CA GLU A 4 0.39 -19.67 -4.59
C GLU A 4 -0.10 -18.83 -3.40
N MET A 5 0.77 -17.97 -2.87
CA MET A 5 0.42 -17.07 -1.78
C MET A 5 -0.59 -16.01 -2.23
N ILE A 6 -0.43 -15.47 -3.43
CA ILE A 6 -1.38 -14.52 -4.01
C ILE A 6 -2.76 -15.15 -4.13
N GLU A 7 -2.84 -16.37 -4.66
CA GLU A 7 -4.10 -17.08 -4.82
C GLU A 7 -4.78 -17.35 -3.48
N GLU A 8 -4.03 -17.73 -2.48
CA GLU A 8 -4.52 -17.97 -1.13
C GLU A 8 -5.10 -16.68 -0.51
N ILE A 9 -4.40 -15.57 -0.65
CA ILE A 9 -4.86 -14.27 -0.16
C ILE A 9 -6.15 -13.86 -0.87
N VAL A 10 -6.20 -13.99 -2.19
CA VAL A 10 -7.37 -13.62 -2.99
C VAL A 10 -8.60 -14.47 -2.62
N ASN A 11 -8.41 -15.76 -2.37
CA ASN A 11 -9.50 -16.65 -2.01
C ASN A 11 -10.07 -16.39 -0.62
N ASP A 12 -9.23 -15.93 0.32
CA ASP A 12 -9.60 -15.83 1.73
C ASP A 12 -9.97 -14.39 2.16
N ASN A 13 -9.80 -13.39 1.30
CA ASN A 13 -10.00 -11.99 1.67
C ASN A 13 -10.76 -11.24 0.59
N ASP A 14 -11.48 -10.19 1.01
CA ASP A 14 -12.20 -9.29 0.11
C ASP A 14 -11.41 -8.01 -0.19
N ILE A 15 -10.56 -7.59 0.73
CA ILE A 15 -9.70 -6.41 0.64
C ILE A 15 -8.37 -6.71 1.32
N VAL A 16 -7.30 -6.04 0.89
CA VAL A 16 -5.95 -6.27 1.43
C VAL A 16 -5.21 -4.96 1.64
N LEU A 17 -4.38 -4.92 2.67
CA LEU A 17 -3.33 -3.92 2.84
C LEU A 17 -1.99 -4.56 2.51
N THR A 18 -1.14 -3.87 1.77
CA THR A 18 0.27 -4.24 1.67
C THR A 18 1.10 -3.19 2.41
N ALA A 19 2.11 -3.61 3.14
CA ALA A 19 2.88 -2.71 4.00
C ALA A 19 4.29 -3.28 4.26
N ILE A 20 5.21 -2.47 4.67
CA ILE A 20 5.20 -1.00 4.79
C ILE A 20 6.33 -0.46 3.92
N GLY A 21 6.04 0.51 3.07
CA GLY A 21 7.03 1.12 2.20
C GLY A 21 7.81 2.23 2.90
N ASP A 22 8.69 1.84 3.84
CA ASP A 22 9.52 2.75 4.61
C ASP A 22 11.01 2.66 4.28
N CYS A 23 11.35 1.92 3.23
CA CYS A 23 12.68 1.87 2.63
C CYS A 23 12.52 1.66 1.12
N GLY A 24 13.61 1.81 0.34
CA GLY A 24 13.55 1.70 -1.12
C GLY A 24 13.00 0.36 -1.61
N SER A 25 13.58 -0.74 -1.13
CA SER A 25 13.12 -2.08 -1.50
C SER A 25 11.76 -2.42 -0.89
N CYS A 26 11.47 -1.93 0.31
CA CYS A 26 10.18 -2.14 0.96
C CYS A 26 9.06 -1.46 0.19
N CYS A 27 9.28 -0.22 -0.28
CA CYS A 27 8.34 0.50 -1.10
C CYS A 27 8.05 -0.24 -2.41
N SER A 28 9.08 -0.64 -3.13
CA SER A 28 8.95 -1.37 -4.39
C SER A 28 8.19 -2.67 -4.21
N SER A 29 8.52 -3.45 -3.18
CA SER A 29 7.85 -4.71 -2.88
C SER A 29 6.38 -4.50 -2.55
N CYS A 30 6.08 -3.51 -1.71
CA CYS A 30 4.73 -3.16 -1.30
C CYS A 30 3.84 -2.82 -2.51
N ILE A 31 4.35 -2.01 -3.44
CA ILE A 31 3.63 -1.62 -4.66
C ILE A 31 3.44 -2.81 -5.60
N ARG A 32 4.48 -3.63 -5.79
CA ARG A 32 4.40 -4.82 -6.66
C ARG A 32 3.39 -5.82 -6.14
N ASP A 33 3.34 -6.04 -4.83
CA ASP A 33 2.36 -6.93 -4.22
C ASP A 33 0.94 -6.41 -4.40
N ALA A 34 0.73 -5.10 -4.21
CA ALA A 34 -0.56 -4.48 -4.42
C ALA A 34 -1.03 -4.63 -5.87
N VAL A 35 -0.14 -4.40 -6.84
CA VAL A 35 -0.47 -4.57 -8.27
C VAL A 35 -0.85 -6.02 -8.57
N ALA A 36 -0.09 -6.99 -8.04
CA ALA A 36 -0.39 -8.40 -8.25
C ALA A 36 -1.78 -8.79 -7.72
N LEU A 37 -2.19 -8.23 -6.59
CA LEU A 37 -3.50 -8.47 -6.00
C LEU A 37 -4.62 -7.75 -6.79
N GLU A 38 -4.39 -6.51 -7.19
CA GLU A 38 -5.35 -5.77 -8.01
C GLU A 38 -5.59 -6.47 -9.37
N ASP A 39 -4.54 -7.01 -9.98
CA ASP A 39 -4.66 -7.78 -11.22
C ASP A 39 -5.52 -9.04 -11.05
N ARG A 40 -5.65 -9.55 -9.84
CA ARG A 40 -6.51 -10.68 -9.51
C ARG A 40 -7.92 -10.26 -9.11
N GLY A 41 -8.22 -8.96 -9.15
CA GLY A 41 -9.55 -8.43 -8.87
C GLY A 41 -9.85 -8.17 -7.41
N ILE A 42 -8.85 -8.15 -6.53
CA ILE A 42 -9.04 -7.81 -5.13
C ILE A 42 -8.49 -6.40 -4.84
N PRO A 43 -9.29 -5.50 -4.22
CA PRO A 43 -8.79 -4.18 -3.86
C PRO A 43 -7.62 -4.25 -2.89
N ALA A 44 -6.50 -3.62 -3.25
CA ALA A 44 -5.30 -3.61 -2.43
C ALA A 44 -4.84 -2.17 -2.17
N ALA A 45 -4.54 -1.85 -0.92
CA ALA A 45 -4.06 -0.54 -0.51
C ALA A 45 -2.62 -0.65 0.00
N PRO A 46 -1.64 -0.18 -0.80
CA PRO A 46 -0.25 -0.19 -0.35
C PRO A 46 0.02 0.96 0.61
N VAL A 47 0.66 0.67 1.73
CA VAL A 47 1.02 1.65 2.76
C VAL A 47 2.48 2.05 2.58
N ILE A 48 2.71 3.33 2.33
CA ILE A 48 4.04 3.90 2.17
C ILE A 48 4.21 5.11 3.08
N THR A 49 5.45 5.53 3.30
CA THR A 49 5.72 6.76 4.05
C THR A 49 5.95 7.95 3.11
N THR A 50 5.85 9.16 3.67
CA THR A 50 6.02 10.42 2.92
C THR A 50 7.34 10.49 2.15
N GLU A 51 8.40 9.83 2.63
CA GLU A 51 9.71 9.81 1.98
C GLU A 51 9.71 9.03 0.65
N PHE A 52 8.72 8.19 0.40
CA PHE A 52 8.67 7.30 -0.76
C PHE A 52 7.52 7.59 -1.73
N VAL A 53 6.92 8.77 -1.65
CA VAL A 53 5.84 9.18 -2.55
C VAL A 53 6.33 9.21 -4.01
N ASN A 54 7.49 9.80 -4.27
CA ASN A 54 8.02 9.87 -5.62
C ASN A 54 8.38 8.50 -6.18
N GLU A 55 8.98 7.62 -5.35
CA GLU A 55 9.28 6.26 -5.75
C GLU A 55 8.02 5.47 -6.09
N THR A 56 6.96 5.66 -5.31
CA THR A 56 5.66 5.04 -5.58
C THR A 56 5.12 5.48 -6.93
N LYS A 57 5.17 6.77 -7.25
CA LYS A 57 4.72 7.30 -8.54
C LYS A 57 5.48 6.67 -9.70
N LEU A 58 6.80 6.55 -9.59
CA LEU A 58 7.63 5.95 -10.61
C LEU A 58 7.37 4.45 -10.76
N THR A 59 7.29 3.73 -9.63
CA THR A 59 7.11 2.28 -9.62
C THR A 59 5.77 1.87 -10.21
N ARG A 60 4.67 2.53 -9.83
CA ARG A 60 3.34 2.18 -10.34
C ARG A 60 3.21 2.37 -11.84
N VAL A 61 3.88 3.37 -12.41
CA VAL A 61 3.93 3.58 -13.86
C VAL A 61 4.77 2.50 -14.52
N ALA A 62 5.95 2.18 -13.96
CA ALA A 62 6.86 1.20 -14.51
C ALA A 62 6.25 -0.19 -14.59
N ILE A 63 5.39 -0.57 -13.65
CA ILE A 63 4.74 -1.88 -13.65
C ILE A 63 3.33 -1.86 -14.24
N GLY A 64 2.93 -0.76 -14.88
CA GLY A 64 1.72 -0.70 -15.68
C GLY A 64 0.42 -0.43 -14.94
N MET A 65 0.47 0.13 -13.72
CA MET A 65 -0.73 0.48 -12.96
C MET A 65 -0.64 1.91 -12.42
N PRO A 66 -0.63 2.92 -13.31
CA PRO A 66 -0.45 4.32 -12.89
C PRO A 66 -1.57 4.85 -12.00
N ASP A 67 -2.74 4.20 -12.01
CA ASP A 67 -3.90 4.63 -11.22
C ASP A 67 -3.92 4.05 -9.80
N LEU A 68 -2.98 3.19 -9.45
CA LEU A 68 -2.88 2.66 -8.10
C LEU A 68 -2.65 3.79 -7.11
N ARG A 69 -3.48 3.86 -6.07
CA ARG A 69 -3.38 4.91 -5.04
C ARG A 69 -2.83 4.33 -3.75
N PRO A 70 -1.78 4.91 -3.19
CA PRO A 70 -1.24 4.45 -1.91
C PRO A 70 -1.92 5.10 -0.73
N VAL A 71 -1.77 4.45 0.43
CA VAL A 71 -1.96 5.06 1.73
C VAL A 71 -0.62 5.69 2.11
N VAL A 72 -0.62 6.97 2.47
CA VAL A 72 0.60 7.71 2.81
C VAL A 72 0.57 8.09 4.29
N ILE A 73 1.60 7.66 5.02
CA ILE A 73 1.75 7.97 6.44
C ILE A 73 3.08 8.69 6.68
N ASP A 74 3.20 9.37 7.81
CA ASP A 74 4.41 10.11 8.14
C ASP A 74 5.59 9.17 8.37
N HIS A 75 6.74 9.55 7.85
CA HIS A 75 8.01 8.91 8.10
C HIS A 75 8.66 9.56 9.34
N PRO A 76 9.34 8.81 10.22
CA PRO A 76 9.60 7.38 10.19
C PRO A 76 8.46 6.54 10.81
N VAL A 77 8.53 5.23 10.60
CA VAL A 77 7.59 4.27 11.21
C VAL A 77 8.28 3.52 12.36
N SER A 78 9.58 3.32 12.25
CA SER A 78 10.41 2.73 13.31
C SER A 78 10.84 3.80 14.32
N SER A 79 11.12 3.37 15.56
CA SER A 79 11.62 4.24 16.62
C SER A 79 10.66 5.37 17.01
N ILE A 80 9.36 5.10 16.95
CA ILE A 80 8.31 6.04 17.34
C ILE A 80 7.59 5.53 18.60
N THR A 81 6.89 6.44 19.28
CA THR A 81 6.13 6.10 20.48
C THR A 81 4.85 5.33 20.15
N ASN A 82 4.26 4.69 21.16
CA ASN A 82 2.98 3.99 20.98
C ASN A 82 1.86 4.93 20.54
N ASP A 83 1.85 6.16 21.05
CA ASP A 83 0.84 7.15 20.64
C ASP A 83 1.00 7.52 19.18
N GLU A 84 2.24 7.66 18.70
CA GLU A 84 2.51 7.92 17.29
C GLU A 84 2.10 6.76 16.40
N VAL A 85 2.32 5.52 16.84
CA VAL A 85 1.85 4.32 16.13
C VAL A 85 0.33 4.35 16.01
N LEU A 86 -0.38 4.65 17.08
CA LEU A 86 -1.86 4.71 17.06
C LEU A 86 -2.36 5.79 16.11
N GLN A 87 -1.70 6.95 16.04
CA GLN A 87 -2.04 7.99 15.07
C GLN A 87 -1.84 7.52 13.63
N ARG A 88 -0.75 6.80 13.35
CA ARG A 88 -0.50 6.23 12.02
C ARG A 88 -1.58 5.22 11.64
N VAL A 89 -1.97 4.35 12.56
CA VAL A 89 -3.03 3.36 12.34
C VAL A 89 -4.35 4.03 12.00
N LYS A 90 -4.70 5.11 12.69
CA LYS A 90 -5.92 5.86 12.41
C LYS A 90 -5.92 6.44 11.00
N ILE A 91 -4.81 7.02 10.57
CA ILE A 91 -4.65 7.58 9.23
C ILE A 91 -4.72 6.47 8.17
N ILE A 92 -4.05 5.35 8.42
CA ILE A 92 -4.10 4.19 7.52
C ILE A 92 -5.55 3.74 7.33
N LYS A 93 -6.30 3.61 8.41
CA LYS A 93 -7.69 3.16 8.36
C LYS A 93 -8.55 4.08 7.49
N GLU A 94 -8.42 5.38 7.66
CA GLU A 94 -9.17 6.37 6.89
C GLU A 94 -8.80 6.34 5.40
N GLN A 95 -7.51 6.37 5.07
CA GLN A 95 -7.05 6.38 3.69
C GLN A 95 -7.26 5.05 2.98
N ALA A 96 -7.11 3.93 3.68
CA ALA A 96 -7.31 2.61 3.09
C ALA A 96 -8.75 2.42 2.62
N GLN A 97 -9.72 2.90 3.37
CA GLN A 97 -11.12 2.88 2.94
C GLN A 97 -11.31 3.65 1.64
N GLU A 98 -10.70 4.81 1.51
CA GLU A 98 -10.75 5.60 0.27
C GLU A 98 -10.14 4.85 -0.91
N VAL A 99 -9.00 4.17 -0.70
CA VAL A 99 -8.33 3.40 -1.73
C VAL A 99 -9.20 2.23 -2.20
N TRP A 100 -9.71 1.43 -1.27
CA TRP A 100 -10.52 0.26 -1.58
C TRP A 100 -11.82 0.62 -2.29
N LEU A 101 -12.40 1.77 -2.00
CA LEU A 101 -13.63 2.25 -2.62
C LEU A 101 -13.40 3.06 -3.89
N GLY A 102 -12.14 3.23 -4.30
CA GLY A 102 -11.80 4.01 -5.48
C GLY A 102 -12.00 5.51 -5.32
N GLN A 103 -12.00 6.03 -4.09
CA GLN A 103 -12.25 7.43 -3.76
C GLN A 103 -10.98 8.21 -3.41
N ARG A 104 -9.83 7.52 -3.34
CA ARG A 104 -8.57 8.16 -2.97
C ARG A 104 -8.10 9.09 -4.07
N GLN A 105 -7.80 10.33 -3.72
CA GLN A 105 -7.28 11.31 -4.66
C GLN A 105 -5.84 10.99 -5.06
N ASP A 106 -5.45 11.47 -6.23
CA ASP A 106 -4.07 11.30 -6.72
C ASP A 106 -3.08 12.02 -5.82
N ILE A 107 -1.89 11.44 -5.71
CA ILE A 107 -0.78 11.99 -4.92
C ILE A 107 0.21 12.73 -5.81
#